data_7f1c56e43d52cc56e5d27b8087a98205
#
_entry.id   7f1c56e43d52cc56e5d27b8087a98205
#
_cell.length_a   1.000
_cell.length_b   1.000
_cell.length_c   1.000
_cell.angle_alpha   90.00
_cell.angle_beta   90.00
_cell.angle_gamma   90.00
#
_symmetry.space_group_name_H-M   'P 1'
#
loop_
_entity.id
_entity.type
_entity.pdbx_description
1 polymer ?
#
loop_
_entity_poly.entity_id
_entity_poly.type
_entity_poly.pdbx_seq_one_letter_code
_entity_poly.pdbx_strand_id
1 'polypeptide(L)'
;MVLKALQAHKMEASWEGPFTVQERLGAVNYLIPFPTSNRKPKVYHINSLKPFYCRELRVCQFTAQGGDDAEWPEGVYYEGKCAGGVEEVNLSMTLGRMQRQQFQELCTSYAPAFSATPGLTERAYHSIDTGNAHPIRVQPYRVSPQAKTAIEREIQDMSQMGVIRPSESAWASPVVLVPKSDGEIRFCVDYRKLNAVSRPDNYPMPRTDELLEKLGRAQFISALDLTKGYWQVPLDESAKERSAFTTHLGLYEFNVLPFRLRNAPATFQRLVDGLLAGLGEYAVAYLDDVAIFSDYWADHLEHLQKVLERIREAGLTVKAKKCQIGLNRVTYLGHQVGQGTISPLQAKVDAIQKWPVPKSKKQVQSFLGLAGYYRRFVPHYSQIAAPLTDLTKNKQPNAVQWTEKCQKAFNKLKATLMSDPVLRAPDFDKPFLVTTDASERGVGAVLMQKGPDQEFHPVVFLSKKLSERESNWSTTEKECYAIVYALEKLRPYVWGRRFHLQTDHAALKWLHTVKETNKKLLRWSLALQDFDFDIQHISGASNKVADALSRESFPESTG
;
A
#
# COMPACT_ATOMS: atom_id res chain seq x y z
N MET A 1 -22.96 -11.38 -26.96
CA MET A 1 -23.96 -11.67 -25.93
C MET A 1 -24.10 -13.16 -25.69
N VAL A 2 -24.55 -13.59 -24.52
CA VAL A 2 -24.84 -15.00 -24.23
C VAL A 2 -26.34 -15.16 -23.97
N LEU A 3 -26.90 -16.28 -24.41
CA LEU A 3 -28.31 -16.61 -24.31
C LEU A 3 -28.59 -17.45 -23.05
N LYS A 4 -29.77 -17.28 -22.45
CA LYS A 4 -30.26 -18.17 -21.41
C LYS A 4 -30.91 -19.37 -22.08
N ALA A 5 -30.32 -20.56 -21.95
CA ALA A 5 -30.93 -21.79 -22.45
C ALA A 5 -32.13 -22.17 -21.59
N LEU A 6 -33.26 -22.52 -22.24
CA LEU A 6 -34.43 -23.10 -21.60
C LEU A 6 -34.15 -24.59 -21.35
N GLN A 7 -33.89 -24.97 -20.09
CA GLN A 7 -33.78 -26.38 -19.71
C GLN A 7 -34.98 -26.84 -18.89
N ALA A 8 -35.24 -28.15 -18.94
CA ALA A 8 -36.41 -28.82 -18.37
C ALA A 8 -36.45 -28.85 -16.82
N HIS A 9 -35.42 -28.41 -16.10
CA HIS A 9 -35.36 -28.34 -14.65
C HIS A 9 -35.12 -26.92 -14.12
N LYS A 10 -35.92 -26.54 -13.13
CA LYS A 10 -36.14 -25.17 -12.60
C LYS A 10 -34.94 -24.54 -11.88
N MET A 11 -33.79 -25.18 -11.79
CA MET A 11 -32.64 -24.70 -10.99
C MET A 11 -31.31 -24.54 -11.73
N GLU A 12 -31.22 -24.82 -13.02
CA GLU A 12 -29.99 -24.65 -13.79
C GLU A 12 -30.22 -23.70 -14.96
N ALA A 13 -29.76 -22.46 -14.84
CA ALA A 13 -29.67 -21.54 -15.96
C ALA A 13 -28.29 -21.69 -16.62
N SER A 14 -28.18 -22.50 -17.66
CA SER A 14 -27.00 -22.52 -18.52
C SER A 14 -27.08 -21.37 -19.53
N TRP A 15 -25.92 -20.70 -19.77
CA TRP A 15 -25.81 -19.64 -20.75
C TRP A 15 -25.07 -20.20 -21.95
N GLU A 16 -25.67 -20.05 -23.16
CA GLU A 16 -25.03 -20.41 -24.43
C GLU A 16 -24.41 -19.19 -25.11
N GLY A 17 -23.29 -19.34 -25.76
CA GLY A 17 -22.58 -18.29 -26.50
C GLY A 17 -21.08 -18.27 -26.25
N PRO A 18 -20.37 -17.23 -26.68
CA PRO A 18 -20.89 -15.92 -27.08
C PRO A 18 -21.48 -15.86 -28.50
N PHE A 19 -22.49 -15.03 -28.68
CA PHE A 19 -23.09 -14.75 -29.99
C PHE A 19 -22.98 -13.25 -30.30
N THR A 20 -22.78 -12.93 -31.58
CA THR A 20 -22.81 -11.55 -32.08
C THR A 20 -24.26 -11.15 -32.36
N VAL A 21 -24.64 -9.97 -31.92
CA VAL A 21 -25.96 -9.40 -32.27
C VAL A 21 -25.93 -8.96 -33.72
N GLN A 22 -26.85 -9.46 -34.54
CA GLN A 22 -26.97 -9.10 -35.93
C GLN A 22 -27.68 -7.74 -36.09
N GLU A 23 -28.78 -7.56 -35.38
CA GLU A 23 -29.60 -6.36 -35.47
C GLU A 23 -30.35 -6.11 -34.14
N ARG A 24 -30.61 -4.83 -33.84
CA ARG A 24 -31.44 -4.41 -32.69
C ARG A 24 -32.84 -4.04 -33.24
N LEU A 25 -33.83 -4.83 -32.87
CA LEU A 25 -35.22 -4.65 -33.24
C LEU A 25 -35.99 -3.90 -32.14
N GLY A 26 -35.91 -2.56 -32.13
CA GLY A 26 -36.54 -1.72 -31.09
C GLY A 26 -35.76 -1.61 -29.80
N ALA A 27 -36.41 -1.16 -28.70
CA ALA A 27 -35.75 -0.83 -27.44
C ALA A 27 -35.22 -2.04 -26.67
N VAL A 28 -35.84 -3.22 -26.78
CA VAL A 28 -35.62 -4.38 -25.91
C VAL A 28 -35.41 -5.71 -26.64
N ASN A 29 -35.49 -5.76 -27.98
CA ASN A 29 -35.36 -6.98 -28.77
C ASN A 29 -34.12 -6.97 -29.67
N TYR A 30 -33.48 -8.14 -29.80
CA TYR A 30 -32.25 -8.33 -30.54
C TYR A 30 -32.32 -9.58 -31.41
N LEU A 31 -31.90 -9.47 -32.70
CA LEU A 31 -31.79 -10.57 -33.62
C LEU A 31 -30.41 -11.21 -33.50
N ILE A 32 -30.37 -12.52 -33.19
CA ILE A 32 -29.16 -13.28 -32.98
C ILE A 32 -29.08 -14.45 -33.98
N PRO A 33 -28.04 -14.48 -34.84
CA PRO A 33 -27.75 -15.60 -35.70
C PRO A 33 -27.01 -16.73 -34.98
N PHE A 34 -27.13 -17.94 -35.47
CA PHE A 34 -26.44 -19.13 -34.98
C PHE A 34 -25.46 -19.65 -36.03
N PRO A 35 -24.21 -19.15 -36.07
CA PRO A 35 -23.29 -19.45 -37.20
C PRO A 35 -22.85 -20.92 -37.28
N THR A 36 -22.99 -21.70 -36.19
CA THR A 36 -22.54 -23.11 -36.14
C THR A 36 -23.70 -24.12 -36.22
N SER A 37 -24.93 -23.69 -36.41
CA SER A 37 -26.07 -24.61 -36.50
C SER A 37 -26.99 -24.14 -37.62
N ASN A 38 -27.63 -25.10 -38.35
CA ASN A 38 -28.65 -24.80 -39.37
C ASN A 38 -29.93 -24.12 -38.81
N ARG A 39 -29.83 -23.43 -37.69
CA ARG A 39 -30.95 -22.71 -37.06
C ARG A 39 -31.05 -21.31 -37.65
N LYS A 40 -32.25 -20.93 -38.04
CA LYS A 40 -32.55 -19.57 -38.52
C LYS A 40 -32.32 -18.54 -37.38
N PRO A 41 -31.89 -17.31 -37.70
CA PRO A 41 -31.79 -16.24 -36.71
C PRO A 41 -33.09 -16.04 -35.93
N LYS A 42 -33.00 -15.82 -34.65
CA LYS A 42 -34.17 -15.63 -33.77
C LYS A 42 -34.09 -14.32 -32.99
N VAL A 43 -35.25 -13.77 -32.68
CA VAL A 43 -35.39 -12.56 -31.89
C VAL A 43 -35.44 -12.93 -30.39
N TYR A 44 -34.62 -12.27 -29.58
CA TYR A 44 -34.56 -12.46 -28.14
C TYR A 44 -34.77 -11.13 -27.41
N HIS A 45 -35.51 -11.20 -26.32
CA HIS A 45 -35.71 -10.06 -25.45
C HIS A 45 -34.47 -9.83 -24.56
N ILE A 46 -34.17 -8.57 -24.20
CA ILE A 46 -32.99 -8.20 -23.41
C ILE A 46 -32.84 -8.98 -22.10
N ASN A 47 -33.95 -9.39 -21.46
CA ASN A 47 -33.93 -10.18 -20.23
C ASN A 47 -33.41 -11.61 -20.43
N SER A 48 -33.36 -12.11 -21.66
CA SER A 48 -32.82 -13.42 -22.03
C SER A 48 -31.37 -13.34 -22.51
N LEU A 49 -30.75 -12.16 -22.41
CA LEU A 49 -29.40 -11.88 -22.88
C LEU A 49 -28.54 -11.33 -21.76
N LYS A 50 -27.22 -11.66 -21.79
CA LYS A 50 -26.21 -11.00 -20.97
C LYS A 50 -25.12 -10.42 -21.88
N PRO A 51 -24.58 -9.21 -21.57
CA PRO A 51 -23.39 -8.71 -22.26
C PRO A 51 -22.23 -9.69 -22.03
N PHE A 52 -21.55 -10.04 -23.11
CA PHE A 52 -20.32 -10.81 -23.04
C PHE A 52 -19.15 -9.86 -23.31
N TYR A 53 -18.30 -9.67 -22.33
CA TYR A 53 -17.08 -8.88 -22.45
C TYR A 53 -15.92 -9.86 -22.69
N CYS A 54 -15.48 -9.99 -23.94
CA CYS A 54 -14.22 -10.60 -24.26
C CYS A 54 -13.12 -9.62 -23.85
N ARG A 55 -12.22 -9.98 -22.95
CA ARG A 55 -10.94 -9.29 -22.85
C ARG A 55 -10.18 -9.68 -24.13
N GLU A 56 -9.97 -8.74 -25.02
CA GLU A 56 -9.11 -8.91 -26.18
C GLU A 56 -7.71 -9.32 -25.69
N LEU A 57 -7.38 -10.58 -25.85
CA LEU A 57 -6.01 -11.01 -26.00
C LEU A 57 -5.53 -10.34 -27.30
N ARG A 58 -4.72 -9.29 -27.18
CA ARG A 58 -3.93 -8.80 -28.32
C ARG A 58 -2.95 -9.89 -28.69
N VAL A 59 -3.40 -10.80 -29.53
CA VAL A 59 -2.53 -11.64 -30.32
C VAL A 59 -1.93 -10.71 -31.37
N CYS A 60 -0.66 -10.38 -31.24
CA CYS A 60 0.10 -9.79 -32.33
C CYS A 60 0.06 -10.81 -33.48
N GLN A 61 -0.79 -10.58 -34.47
CA GLN A 61 -0.70 -11.28 -35.74
C GLN A 61 0.56 -10.77 -36.45
N PHE A 62 1.62 -11.57 -36.36
CA PHE A 62 2.68 -11.50 -37.36
C PHE A 62 2.11 -12.08 -38.66
N THR A 63 1.84 -11.24 -39.64
CA THR A 63 1.61 -11.64 -41.01
C THR A 63 2.92 -12.18 -41.57
N ALA A 64 3.03 -13.50 -41.63
CA ALA A 64 4.05 -14.15 -42.43
C ALA A 64 3.68 -14.01 -43.89
N GLN A 65 4.38 -13.19 -44.63
CA GLN A 65 4.47 -13.30 -46.12
C GLN A 65 5.75 -14.04 -46.45
N GLY A 66 5.57 -15.21 -47.05
CA GLY A 66 6.39 -15.77 -48.09
C GLY A 66 7.71 -16.41 -47.74
N GLY A 67 7.83 -17.70 -48.09
CA GLY A 67 9.11 -18.34 -48.37
C GLY A 67 9.22 -19.76 -47.78
N ASP A 68 9.13 -20.72 -48.65
CA ASP A 68 9.34 -22.16 -48.43
C ASP A 68 10.74 -22.46 -47.89
N ASP A 69 10.81 -23.63 -47.21
CA ASP A 69 12.01 -24.44 -46.94
C ASP A 69 13.06 -23.87 -45.97
N ALA A 70 12.89 -24.19 -44.69
CA ALA A 70 14.03 -24.38 -43.76
C ALA A 70 13.74 -25.47 -42.76
N GLU A 71 14.48 -26.58 -42.90
CA GLU A 71 14.59 -27.69 -41.98
C GLU A 71 14.88 -27.19 -40.56
N TRP A 72 14.14 -27.77 -39.58
CA TRP A 72 14.40 -27.56 -38.16
C TRP A 72 15.64 -28.36 -37.76
N PRO A 73 16.69 -27.74 -37.20
CA PRO A 73 17.77 -28.49 -36.60
C PRO A 73 17.28 -29.13 -35.29
N GLU A 74 17.35 -30.45 -35.21
CA GLU A 74 17.23 -31.22 -33.98
C GLU A 74 18.31 -30.78 -32.98
N GLY A 75 17.92 -30.58 -31.73
CA GLY A 75 18.86 -30.52 -30.61
C GLY A 75 19.28 -29.15 -30.16
N VAL A 76 18.34 -28.30 -29.70
CA VAL A 76 18.67 -27.21 -28.78
C VAL A 76 18.20 -27.63 -27.38
N TYR A 77 19.14 -28.16 -26.59
CA TYR A 77 19.00 -28.20 -25.14
C TYR A 77 18.81 -26.76 -24.67
N TYR A 78 17.65 -26.45 -24.11
CA TYR A 78 17.46 -25.24 -23.33
C TYR A 78 18.28 -25.39 -22.04
N GLU A 79 19.55 -25.01 -22.10
CA GLU A 79 20.23 -24.52 -20.93
C GLU A 79 19.43 -23.29 -20.48
N GLY A 80 18.72 -23.42 -19.36
CA GLY A 80 18.03 -22.31 -18.72
C GLY A 80 19.05 -21.25 -18.35
N LYS A 81 19.29 -20.30 -19.26
CA LYS A 81 19.91 -19.03 -18.89
C LYS A 81 18.95 -18.39 -17.91
N CYS A 82 19.33 -18.36 -16.63
CA CYS A 82 18.75 -17.50 -15.62
C CYS A 82 18.96 -16.05 -16.10
N ALA A 83 18.00 -15.53 -16.86
CA ALA A 83 17.96 -14.15 -17.28
C ALA A 83 17.55 -13.29 -16.06
N GLY A 84 18.51 -12.81 -15.32
CA GLY A 84 18.37 -12.00 -14.13
C GLY A 84 19.66 -11.24 -13.84
N GLY A 85 20.37 -10.82 -14.91
CA GLY A 85 21.65 -10.14 -14.77
C GLY A 85 21.50 -8.66 -14.41
N VAL A 86 22.59 -8.09 -13.96
CA VAL A 86 22.79 -6.66 -13.61
C VAL A 86 22.30 -5.70 -14.71
N GLU A 87 22.29 -6.14 -15.97
CA GLU A 87 21.85 -5.38 -17.15
C GLU A 87 20.36 -5.01 -17.11
N GLU A 88 19.55 -5.67 -16.29
CA GLU A 88 18.11 -5.42 -16.15
C GLU A 88 17.75 -4.38 -15.07
N VAL A 89 18.74 -3.82 -14.37
CA VAL A 89 18.52 -2.82 -13.31
C VAL A 89 18.08 -1.48 -13.92
N ASN A 90 17.03 -0.88 -13.35
CA ASN A 90 16.54 0.40 -13.80
C ASN A 90 17.39 1.55 -13.25
N LEU A 91 18.21 2.14 -14.10
CA LEU A 91 19.04 3.30 -13.79
C LEU A 91 18.28 4.60 -14.07
N SER A 92 18.47 5.60 -13.22
CA SER A 92 17.94 6.93 -13.45
C SER A 92 18.46 7.52 -14.76
N MET A 93 17.56 8.16 -15.51
CA MET A 93 17.94 8.88 -16.74
C MET A 93 18.79 10.14 -16.45
N THR A 94 18.70 10.66 -15.23
CA THR A 94 19.45 11.86 -14.81
C THR A 94 20.93 11.58 -14.52
N LEU A 95 21.32 10.31 -14.37
CA LEU A 95 22.73 9.93 -14.15
C LEU A 95 23.57 10.18 -15.39
N GLY A 96 24.71 10.83 -15.20
CA GLY A 96 25.72 11.03 -16.23
C GLY A 96 26.40 9.71 -16.65
N ARG A 97 27.13 9.74 -17.80
CA ARG A 97 27.82 8.55 -18.34
C ARG A 97 28.79 7.93 -17.33
N MET A 98 29.58 8.75 -16.65
CA MET A 98 30.54 8.30 -15.63
C MET A 98 29.83 7.61 -14.45
N GLN A 99 28.75 8.20 -13.96
CA GLN A 99 27.98 7.64 -12.85
C GLN A 99 27.38 6.27 -13.19
N ARG A 100 26.87 6.10 -14.41
CA ARG A 100 26.35 4.81 -14.91
C ARG A 100 27.45 3.76 -15.00
N GLN A 101 28.62 4.13 -15.48
CA GLN A 101 29.77 3.24 -15.58
C GLN A 101 30.22 2.79 -14.19
N GLN A 102 30.40 3.71 -13.25
CA GLN A 102 30.76 3.39 -11.85
C GLN A 102 29.79 2.42 -11.20
N PHE A 103 28.47 2.64 -11.43
CA PHE A 103 27.45 1.72 -10.93
C PHE A 103 27.56 0.33 -11.59
N GLN A 104 27.78 0.25 -12.90
CA GLN A 104 27.94 -1.03 -13.61
C GLN A 104 29.14 -1.81 -13.10
N GLU A 105 30.28 -1.14 -12.85
CA GLU A 105 31.47 -1.74 -12.25
C GLU A 105 31.17 -2.30 -10.85
N LEU A 106 30.46 -1.52 -10.02
CA LEU A 106 30.01 -1.95 -8.71
C LEU A 106 29.13 -3.20 -8.81
N CYS A 107 28.07 -3.16 -9.63
CA CYS A 107 27.15 -4.29 -9.78
C CYS A 107 27.81 -5.55 -10.32
N THR A 108 28.81 -5.42 -11.21
CA THR A 108 29.56 -6.57 -11.72
C THR A 108 30.29 -7.28 -10.58
N SER A 109 30.84 -6.54 -9.62
CA SER A 109 31.48 -7.10 -8.42
C SER A 109 30.51 -7.82 -7.48
N TYR A 110 29.23 -7.49 -7.55
CA TYR A 110 28.14 -8.08 -6.74
C TYR A 110 27.11 -8.86 -7.57
N ALA A 111 27.47 -9.26 -8.79
CA ALA A 111 26.56 -9.98 -9.70
C ALA A 111 25.84 -11.19 -9.07
N PRO A 112 26.43 -11.99 -8.19
CA PRO A 112 25.74 -13.10 -7.52
C PRO A 112 24.58 -12.67 -6.63
N ALA A 113 24.58 -11.42 -6.12
CA ALA A 113 23.47 -10.89 -5.33
C ALA A 113 22.24 -10.54 -6.20
N PHE A 114 22.42 -10.34 -7.51
CA PHE A 114 21.35 -10.06 -8.46
C PHE A 114 20.88 -11.37 -9.13
N SER A 115 19.84 -11.98 -8.59
CA SER A 115 19.33 -13.26 -9.06
C SER A 115 17.80 -13.29 -9.15
N ALA A 116 17.28 -13.97 -10.17
CA ALA A 116 15.86 -14.28 -10.27
C ALA A 116 15.44 -15.41 -9.31
N THR A 117 16.41 -16.23 -8.88
CA THR A 117 16.20 -17.28 -7.90
C THR A 117 16.39 -16.72 -6.49
N PRO A 118 15.48 -17.00 -5.55
CA PRO A 118 15.66 -16.57 -4.16
C PRO A 118 16.91 -17.22 -3.56
N GLY A 119 17.70 -16.43 -2.82
CA GLY A 119 18.78 -16.94 -1.99
C GLY A 119 18.24 -17.71 -0.79
N LEU A 120 19.13 -18.19 0.06
CA LEU A 120 18.77 -18.82 1.33
C LEU A 120 19.69 -18.31 2.43
N THR A 121 19.12 -17.64 3.43
CA THR A 121 19.89 -17.10 4.54
C THR A 121 20.08 -18.13 5.66
N GLU A 122 21.25 -18.13 6.27
CA GLU A 122 21.52 -18.87 7.51
C GLU A 122 21.41 -17.99 8.77
N ARG A 123 21.15 -16.67 8.58
CA ARG A 123 21.10 -15.70 9.68
C ARG A 123 19.80 -15.70 10.46
N ALA A 124 18.75 -16.30 9.92
CA ALA A 124 17.43 -16.37 10.56
C ALA A 124 16.69 -17.64 10.14
N TYR A 125 15.92 -18.19 11.09
CA TYR A 125 14.95 -19.26 10.86
C TYR A 125 13.59 -18.79 11.35
N HIS A 126 12.54 -19.22 10.66
CA HIS A 126 11.19 -18.93 11.11
C HIS A 126 10.60 -20.12 11.86
N SER A 127 10.07 -19.89 13.04
CA SER A 127 9.34 -20.84 13.84
C SER A 127 7.86 -20.51 13.92
N ILE A 128 7.02 -21.54 14.05
CA ILE A 128 5.56 -21.39 14.23
C ILE A 128 5.21 -21.96 15.61
N ASP A 129 5.06 -21.09 16.60
CA ASP A 129 4.63 -21.52 17.94
C ASP A 129 3.10 -21.57 18.04
N THR A 130 2.56 -22.78 18.17
CA THR A 130 1.12 -23.04 18.35
C THR A 130 0.79 -23.46 19.79
N GLY A 131 1.77 -23.40 20.71
CA GLY A 131 1.59 -23.93 22.06
C GLY A 131 1.14 -25.39 22.04
N ASN A 132 0.11 -25.70 22.83
CA ASN A 132 -0.47 -27.05 22.94
C ASN A 132 -1.66 -27.28 21.98
N ALA A 133 -1.78 -26.48 20.90
CA ALA A 133 -2.88 -26.64 19.96
C ALA A 133 -2.76 -27.97 19.20
N HIS A 134 -3.88 -28.69 19.10
CA HIS A 134 -3.95 -29.89 18.26
C HIS A 134 -3.78 -29.54 16.77
N PRO A 135 -3.23 -30.46 15.95
CA PRO A 135 -3.11 -30.27 14.53
C PRO A 135 -4.43 -29.89 13.86
N ILE A 136 -4.40 -28.85 13.04
CA ILE A 136 -5.56 -28.35 12.30
C ILE A 136 -5.51 -28.94 10.90
N ARG A 137 -6.55 -29.70 10.54
CA ARG A 137 -6.72 -30.27 9.22
C ARG A 137 -7.93 -29.67 8.53
N VAL A 138 -7.72 -29.07 7.35
CA VAL A 138 -8.79 -28.54 6.51
C VAL A 138 -8.72 -29.24 5.14
N GLN A 139 -9.86 -29.74 4.66
CA GLN A 139 -9.96 -30.35 3.35
C GLN A 139 -9.69 -29.33 2.24
N PRO A 140 -9.10 -29.74 1.10
CA PRO A 140 -8.90 -28.85 -0.04
C PRO A 140 -10.23 -28.37 -0.59
N TYR A 141 -10.26 -27.11 -1.02
CA TYR A 141 -11.45 -26.55 -1.68
C TYR A 141 -11.65 -27.19 -3.06
N ARG A 142 -12.91 -27.38 -3.44
CA ARG A 142 -13.23 -27.82 -4.80
C ARG A 142 -12.89 -26.71 -5.79
N VAL A 143 -12.05 -27.02 -6.76
CA VAL A 143 -11.55 -26.06 -7.77
C VAL A 143 -11.96 -26.47 -9.19
N SER A 144 -12.04 -25.50 -10.10
CA SER A 144 -12.30 -25.76 -11.53
C SER A 144 -11.13 -26.48 -12.21
N PRO A 145 -11.33 -27.12 -13.37
CA PRO A 145 -10.24 -27.76 -14.12
C PRO A 145 -9.09 -26.80 -14.43
N GLN A 146 -9.39 -25.55 -14.84
CA GLN A 146 -8.37 -24.52 -15.09
C GLN A 146 -7.56 -24.15 -13.83
N ALA A 147 -8.23 -24.09 -12.67
CA ALA A 147 -7.57 -23.86 -11.41
C ALA A 147 -6.67 -25.04 -10.99
N LYS A 148 -7.03 -26.30 -11.33
CA LYS A 148 -6.17 -27.46 -11.10
C LYS A 148 -4.87 -27.35 -11.86
N THR A 149 -4.92 -27.07 -13.18
CA THR A 149 -3.71 -26.90 -14.00
C THR A 149 -2.82 -25.77 -13.48
N ALA A 150 -3.41 -24.67 -12.98
CA ALA A 150 -2.63 -23.60 -12.35
C ALA A 150 -1.94 -24.07 -11.05
N ILE A 151 -2.64 -24.86 -10.21
CA ILE A 151 -2.04 -25.44 -8.99
C ILE A 151 -0.91 -26.41 -9.36
N GLU A 152 -1.11 -27.27 -10.37
CA GLU A 152 -0.10 -28.24 -10.84
C GLU A 152 1.20 -27.52 -11.25
N ARG A 153 1.09 -26.46 -12.05
CA ARG A 153 2.24 -25.66 -12.48
C ARG A 153 2.97 -25.03 -11.29
N GLU A 154 2.24 -24.36 -10.40
CA GLU A 154 2.84 -23.73 -9.23
C GLU A 154 3.53 -24.74 -8.29
N ILE A 155 2.93 -25.93 -8.07
CA ILE A 155 3.53 -27.02 -7.29
C ILE A 155 4.82 -27.50 -7.96
N GLN A 156 4.81 -27.68 -9.28
CA GLN A 156 5.99 -28.10 -10.03
C GLN A 156 7.11 -27.06 -9.91
N ASP A 157 6.80 -25.78 -10.13
CA ASP A 157 7.78 -24.69 -10.03
C ASP A 157 8.37 -24.58 -8.62
N MET A 158 7.52 -24.62 -7.58
CA MET A 158 7.98 -24.56 -6.19
C MET A 158 8.80 -25.79 -5.78
N SER A 159 8.46 -26.98 -6.29
CA SER A 159 9.21 -28.20 -6.02
C SER A 159 10.58 -28.17 -6.69
N GLN A 160 10.66 -27.71 -7.96
CA GLN A 160 11.94 -27.56 -8.69
C GLN A 160 12.87 -26.54 -8.01
N MET A 161 12.31 -25.48 -7.42
CA MET A 161 13.08 -24.49 -6.64
C MET A 161 13.42 -24.98 -5.22
N GLY A 162 13.00 -26.17 -4.78
CA GLY A 162 13.22 -26.65 -3.42
C GLY A 162 12.43 -25.88 -2.34
N VAL A 163 11.47 -25.06 -2.72
CA VAL A 163 10.64 -24.24 -1.81
C VAL A 163 9.68 -25.11 -1.00
N ILE A 164 9.18 -26.19 -1.60
CA ILE A 164 8.26 -27.15 -0.97
C ILE A 164 8.78 -28.58 -1.12
N ARG A 165 8.27 -29.48 -0.27
CA ARG A 165 8.47 -30.93 -0.36
C ARG A 165 7.15 -31.68 -0.09
N PRO A 166 6.99 -32.94 -0.52
CA PRO A 166 5.90 -33.81 -0.07
C PRO A 166 5.90 -33.93 1.46
N SER A 167 4.72 -34.07 2.08
CA SER A 167 4.55 -34.07 3.52
C SER A 167 3.65 -35.21 4.00
N GLU A 168 3.92 -35.69 5.22
CA GLU A 168 3.07 -36.62 5.97
C GLU A 168 2.49 -35.95 7.24
N SER A 169 2.55 -34.63 7.30
CA SER A 169 2.15 -33.82 8.45
C SER A 169 0.68 -34.04 8.86
N ALA A 170 0.43 -34.02 10.15
CA ALA A 170 -0.92 -33.99 10.72
C ALA A 170 -1.65 -32.65 10.47
N TRP A 171 -0.89 -31.58 10.15
CA TRP A 171 -1.44 -30.27 9.81
C TRP A 171 -1.78 -30.21 8.32
N ALA A 172 -2.85 -29.51 7.95
CA ALA A 172 -3.19 -29.28 6.56
C ALA A 172 -4.02 -27.99 6.39
N SER A 173 -3.48 -27.03 5.68
CA SER A 173 -4.17 -25.80 5.28
C SER A 173 -4.62 -25.87 3.81
N PRO A 174 -5.78 -25.34 3.42
CA PRO A 174 -6.24 -25.40 2.05
C PRO A 174 -5.60 -24.31 1.18
N VAL A 175 -5.56 -24.54 -0.12
CA VAL A 175 -5.07 -23.57 -1.13
C VAL A 175 -6.22 -22.75 -1.69
N VAL A 176 -5.96 -21.46 -1.89
CA VAL A 176 -6.85 -20.49 -2.54
C VAL A 176 -6.11 -19.81 -3.68
N LEU A 177 -6.68 -19.79 -4.85
CA LEU A 177 -6.16 -19.05 -5.99
C LEU A 177 -6.77 -17.66 -6.06
N VAL A 178 -5.92 -16.64 -6.14
CA VAL A 178 -6.33 -15.23 -6.22
C VAL A 178 -5.88 -14.65 -7.57
N PRO A 179 -6.80 -14.20 -8.43
CA PRO A 179 -6.42 -13.55 -9.68
C PRO A 179 -5.71 -12.22 -9.38
N LYS A 180 -4.58 -11.98 -10.06
CA LYS A 180 -3.89 -10.69 -10.05
C LYS A 180 -4.51 -9.74 -11.09
N SER A 181 -4.15 -8.45 -10.99
CA SER A 181 -4.61 -7.41 -11.93
C SER A 181 -4.09 -7.60 -13.37
N ASP A 182 -2.96 -8.27 -13.53
CA ASP A 182 -2.32 -8.62 -14.81
C ASP A 182 -2.90 -9.89 -15.45
N GLY A 183 -3.86 -10.55 -14.79
CA GLY A 183 -4.49 -11.79 -15.25
C GLY A 183 -3.77 -13.07 -14.81
N GLU A 184 -2.60 -12.98 -14.21
CA GLU A 184 -1.94 -14.11 -13.58
C GLU A 184 -2.68 -14.58 -12.33
N ILE A 185 -2.44 -15.81 -11.91
CA ILE A 185 -3.00 -16.41 -10.71
C ILE A 185 -1.93 -16.40 -9.61
N ARG A 186 -2.30 -15.90 -8.43
CA ARG A 186 -1.46 -16.03 -7.23
C ARG A 186 -1.89 -17.25 -6.44
N PHE A 187 -0.98 -18.20 -6.27
CA PHE A 187 -1.12 -19.32 -5.35
C PHE A 187 -1.01 -18.83 -3.90
N CYS A 188 -2.01 -19.12 -3.09
CA CYS A 188 -2.07 -18.70 -1.70
C CYS A 188 -2.55 -19.83 -0.82
N VAL A 189 -1.84 -20.10 0.28
CA VAL A 189 -2.31 -21.01 1.31
C VAL A 189 -3.16 -20.24 2.32
N ASP A 190 -4.29 -20.78 2.73
CA ASP A 190 -5.19 -20.19 3.71
C ASP A 190 -4.80 -20.56 5.13
N TYR A 191 -3.86 -19.84 5.69
CA TYR A 191 -3.37 -20.05 7.06
C TYR A 191 -4.25 -19.40 8.15
N ARG A 192 -5.46 -18.92 7.86
CA ARG A 192 -6.28 -18.21 8.87
C ARG A 192 -6.52 -19.03 10.14
N LYS A 193 -6.77 -20.34 10.01
CA LYS A 193 -6.96 -21.22 11.16
C LYS A 193 -5.66 -21.44 11.94
N LEU A 194 -4.55 -21.69 11.25
CA LEU A 194 -3.22 -21.80 11.87
C LEU A 194 -2.83 -20.50 12.57
N ASN A 195 -3.01 -19.36 11.91
CA ASN A 195 -2.72 -18.04 12.47
C ASN A 195 -3.55 -17.74 13.73
N ALA A 196 -4.77 -18.27 13.86
CA ALA A 196 -5.62 -18.07 15.04
C ALA A 196 -5.04 -18.75 16.30
N VAL A 197 -4.34 -19.89 16.14
CA VAL A 197 -3.71 -20.62 17.25
C VAL A 197 -2.22 -20.31 17.41
N SER A 198 -1.61 -19.62 16.45
CA SER A 198 -0.21 -19.21 16.53
C SER A 198 -0.03 -18.05 17.50
N ARG A 199 0.97 -18.14 18.40
CA ARG A 199 1.35 -17.04 19.28
C ARG A 199 1.88 -15.86 18.49
N PRO A 200 1.44 -14.60 18.80
CA PRO A 200 1.92 -13.43 18.09
C PRO A 200 3.37 -13.11 18.45
N ASP A 201 4.17 -12.76 17.46
CA ASP A 201 5.45 -12.09 17.63
C ASP A 201 5.22 -10.57 17.61
N ASN A 202 5.67 -9.87 18.64
CA ASN A 202 5.46 -8.43 18.83
C ASN A 202 6.68 -7.61 18.38
N TYR A 203 7.45 -8.10 17.41
CA TYR A 203 8.56 -7.33 16.87
C TYR A 203 8.06 -5.99 16.30
N PRO A 204 8.68 -4.85 16.68
CA PRO A 204 8.22 -3.55 16.24
C PRO A 204 8.48 -3.35 14.74
N MET A 205 7.42 -3.00 14.02
CA MET A 205 7.56 -2.59 12.61
C MET A 205 7.99 -1.12 12.53
N PRO A 206 8.89 -0.75 11.62
CA PRO A 206 9.27 0.63 11.39
C PRO A 206 8.07 1.52 11.05
N ARG A 207 8.11 2.76 11.48
CA ARG A 207 7.05 3.73 11.16
C ARG A 207 7.24 4.24 9.73
N THR A 208 6.21 4.07 8.91
CA THR A 208 6.25 4.49 7.50
C THR A 208 6.50 5.99 7.35
N ASP A 209 5.99 6.81 8.29
CA ASP A 209 6.21 8.26 8.28
C ASP A 209 7.70 8.61 8.40
N GLU A 210 8.40 7.98 9.35
CA GLU A 210 9.84 8.19 9.59
C GLU A 210 10.69 7.76 8.38
N LEU A 211 10.33 6.65 7.74
CA LEU A 211 11.01 6.15 6.55
C LEU A 211 10.87 7.13 5.37
N LEU A 212 9.64 7.62 5.12
CA LEU A 212 9.36 8.58 4.05
C LEU A 212 10.09 9.92 4.28
N GLU A 213 10.19 10.37 5.53
CA GLU A 213 10.86 11.62 5.89
C GLU A 213 12.38 11.56 5.70
N LYS A 214 13.00 10.42 6.05
CA LYS A 214 14.43 10.19 5.78
C LYS A 214 14.72 10.23 4.28
N LEU A 215 13.94 9.49 3.48
CA LEU A 215 14.09 9.44 2.03
C LEU A 215 13.79 10.78 1.35
N GLY A 216 12.81 11.53 1.88
CA GLY A 216 12.34 12.76 1.27
C GLY A 216 13.41 13.83 1.09
N ARG A 217 14.45 13.85 1.92
CA ARG A 217 15.52 14.86 1.91
C ARG A 217 16.63 14.54 0.90
N ALA A 218 16.79 13.29 0.54
CA ALA A 218 17.92 12.81 -0.25
C ALA A 218 17.88 13.30 -1.70
N GLN A 219 19.08 13.45 -2.30
CA GLN A 219 19.28 13.78 -3.72
C GLN A 219 19.37 12.53 -4.59
N PHE A 220 19.94 11.46 -4.06
CA PHE A 220 20.04 10.15 -4.72
C PHE A 220 19.38 9.09 -3.87
N ILE A 221 18.46 8.35 -4.47
CA ILE A 221 17.72 7.28 -3.81
C ILE A 221 17.80 6.03 -4.67
N SER A 222 18.12 4.90 -4.04
CA SER A 222 18.04 3.58 -4.67
C SER A 222 17.10 2.70 -3.89
N ALA A 223 16.25 1.97 -4.59
CA ALA A 223 15.34 0.98 -4.02
C ALA A 223 15.71 -0.41 -4.53
N LEU A 224 15.92 -1.34 -3.61
CA LEU A 224 16.22 -2.74 -3.88
C LEU A 224 15.03 -3.60 -3.45
N ASP A 225 14.53 -4.47 -4.35
CA ASP A 225 13.46 -5.44 -4.08
C ASP A 225 14.09 -6.82 -3.87
N LEU A 226 13.93 -7.42 -2.69
CA LEU A 226 14.47 -8.75 -2.41
C LEU A 226 13.68 -9.83 -3.16
N THR A 227 14.38 -10.72 -3.86
CA THR A 227 13.78 -11.75 -4.72
C THR A 227 12.90 -12.69 -3.92
N LYS A 228 11.57 -12.58 -4.04
CA LYS A 228 10.61 -13.39 -3.27
C LYS A 228 10.93 -13.40 -1.76
N GLY A 229 11.29 -12.27 -1.18
CA GLY A 229 11.91 -12.04 0.14
C GLY A 229 11.68 -13.12 1.20
N TYR A 230 10.41 -13.46 1.50
CA TYR A 230 10.09 -14.49 2.50
C TYR A 230 10.67 -15.88 2.17
N TRP A 231 10.72 -16.27 0.91
CA TRP A 231 11.28 -17.58 0.50
C TRP A 231 12.79 -17.69 0.72
N GLN A 232 13.45 -16.62 1.09
CA GLN A 232 14.87 -16.62 1.41
C GLN A 232 15.15 -16.95 2.90
N VAL A 233 14.11 -17.11 3.71
CA VAL A 233 14.21 -17.47 5.13
C VAL A 233 13.78 -18.94 5.30
N PRO A 234 14.65 -19.84 5.81
CA PRO A 234 14.27 -21.23 6.05
C PRO A 234 13.29 -21.35 7.24
N LEU A 235 12.47 -22.40 7.21
CA LEU A 235 11.66 -22.82 8.34
C LEU A 235 12.45 -23.81 9.23
N ASP A 236 12.23 -23.77 10.55
CA ASP A 236 12.65 -24.88 11.40
C ASP A 236 11.82 -26.15 11.12
N GLU A 237 12.30 -27.34 11.51
CA GLU A 237 11.64 -28.59 11.17
C GLU A 237 10.20 -28.64 11.71
N SER A 238 9.95 -28.10 12.89
CA SER A 238 8.62 -28.05 13.49
C SER A 238 7.67 -27.10 12.75
N ALA A 239 8.21 -26.03 12.20
CA ALA A 239 7.45 -25.06 11.41
C ALA A 239 7.15 -25.61 10.01
N LYS A 240 8.03 -26.43 9.42
CA LYS A 240 7.77 -27.11 8.14
C LYS A 240 6.49 -27.94 8.23
N GLU A 241 6.37 -28.82 9.23
CA GLU A 241 5.16 -29.62 9.45
C GLU A 241 3.90 -28.75 9.59
N ARG A 242 3.98 -27.64 10.37
CA ARG A 242 2.83 -26.74 10.57
C ARG A 242 2.47 -25.95 9.34
N SER A 243 3.42 -25.73 8.42
CA SER A 243 3.21 -25.05 7.15
C SER A 243 2.49 -25.90 6.12
N ALA A 244 2.21 -27.17 6.40
CA ALA A 244 1.66 -28.11 5.45
C ALA A 244 0.33 -27.64 4.85
N PHE A 245 0.19 -27.88 3.55
CA PHE A 245 -0.99 -27.50 2.80
C PHE A 245 -1.44 -28.63 1.86
N THR A 246 -2.74 -28.73 1.67
CA THR A 246 -3.37 -29.79 0.91
C THR A 246 -3.87 -29.30 -0.44
N THR A 247 -3.66 -30.11 -1.47
CA THR A 247 -4.12 -29.90 -2.84
C THR A 247 -4.79 -31.17 -3.37
N HIS A 248 -5.29 -31.14 -4.59
CA HIS A 248 -5.79 -32.36 -5.27
C HIS A 248 -4.66 -33.32 -5.68
N LEU A 249 -3.39 -32.91 -5.65
CA LEU A 249 -2.21 -33.73 -5.94
C LEU A 249 -1.64 -34.39 -4.68
N GLY A 250 -2.04 -33.96 -3.48
CA GLY A 250 -1.53 -34.48 -2.23
C GLY A 250 -1.25 -33.40 -1.19
N LEU A 251 -0.46 -33.78 -0.20
CA LEU A 251 -0.03 -32.93 0.91
C LEU A 251 1.43 -32.51 0.70
N TYR A 252 1.71 -31.24 0.87
CA TYR A 252 3.04 -30.63 0.74
C TYR A 252 3.30 -29.71 1.92
N GLU A 253 4.57 -29.47 2.23
CA GLU A 253 5.00 -28.51 3.24
C GLU A 253 6.10 -27.60 2.70
N PHE A 254 6.25 -26.42 3.29
CA PHE A 254 7.28 -25.46 2.89
C PHE A 254 8.61 -25.75 3.60
N ASN A 255 9.72 -25.66 2.87
CA ASN A 255 11.07 -25.62 3.42
C ASN A 255 11.44 -24.21 3.89
N VAL A 256 10.85 -23.20 3.29
CA VAL A 256 11.11 -21.78 3.50
C VAL A 256 9.82 -21.05 3.89
N LEU A 257 9.95 -19.83 4.40
CA LEU A 257 8.85 -19.02 4.94
C LEU A 257 7.79 -18.69 3.87
N PRO A 258 6.58 -19.24 3.94
CA PRO A 258 5.51 -18.91 3.01
C PRO A 258 4.85 -17.58 3.34
N PHE A 259 4.22 -16.99 2.33
CA PHE A 259 3.38 -15.81 2.51
C PHE A 259 2.16 -16.12 3.40
N ARG A 260 1.64 -15.09 4.10
CA ARG A 260 0.41 -15.12 4.91
C ARG A 260 0.50 -15.84 6.26
N LEU A 261 1.64 -16.31 6.70
CA LEU A 261 1.85 -16.66 8.10
C LEU A 261 1.83 -15.40 8.97
N ARG A 262 1.25 -15.51 10.17
CA ARG A 262 1.02 -14.39 11.10
C ARG A 262 2.31 -13.64 11.44
N ASN A 263 3.37 -14.37 11.73
CA ASN A 263 4.63 -13.80 12.22
C ASN A 263 5.70 -13.65 11.11
N ALA A 264 5.37 -13.97 9.85
CA ALA A 264 6.30 -13.83 8.73
C ALA A 264 6.85 -12.40 8.60
N PRO A 265 6.02 -11.33 8.68
CA PRO A 265 6.53 -9.97 8.64
C PRO A 265 7.53 -9.65 9.76
N ALA A 266 7.26 -10.10 10.99
CA ALA A 266 8.11 -9.87 12.15
C ALA A 266 9.48 -10.53 12.00
N THR A 267 9.52 -11.80 11.60
CA THR A 267 10.77 -12.54 11.35
C THR A 267 11.59 -11.87 10.25
N PHE A 268 10.94 -11.50 9.16
CA PHE A 268 11.62 -10.89 8.01
C PHE A 268 12.15 -9.50 8.33
N GLN A 269 11.36 -8.66 9.00
CA GLN A 269 11.81 -7.33 9.44
C GLN A 269 13.02 -7.43 10.39
N ARG A 270 12.98 -8.36 11.35
CA ARG A 270 14.11 -8.60 12.27
C ARG A 270 15.39 -9.00 11.52
N LEU A 271 15.26 -9.84 10.49
CA LEU A 271 16.40 -10.20 9.63
C LEU A 271 16.99 -8.98 8.94
N VAL A 272 16.14 -8.17 8.31
CA VAL A 272 16.58 -7.01 7.53
C VAL A 272 17.10 -5.88 8.44
N ASP A 273 16.50 -5.66 9.60
CA ASP A 273 17.02 -4.71 10.60
C ASP A 273 18.41 -5.15 11.10
N GLY A 274 18.61 -6.44 11.31
CA GLY A 274 19.93 -6.99 11.65
C GLY A 274 20.95 -6.83 10.52
N LEU A 275 20.52 -6.97 9.27
CA LEU A 275 21.35 -6.75 8.09
C LEU A 275 21.78 -5.28 7.96
N LEU A 276 20.87 -4.34 8.23
CA LEU A 276 21.12 -2.90 8.15
C LEU A 276 21.64 -2.29 9.46
N ALA A 277 21.97 -3.11 10.46
CA ALA A 277 22.51 -2.61 11.73
C ALA A 277 23.77 -1.76 11.50
N GLY A 278 23.78 -0.53 12.04
CA GLY A 278 24.84 0.46 11.84
C GLY A 278 24.78 1.25 10.53
N LEU A 279 23.81 0.97 9.64
CA LEU A 279 23.64 1.66 8.35
C LEU A 279 22.42 2.61 8.34
N GLY A 280 21.76 2.81 9.47
CA GLY A 280 20.46 3.52 9.56
C GLY A 280 20.50 5.02 9.20
N GLU A 281 21.70 5.60 9.01
CA GLU A 281 21.88 6.98 8.55
C GLU A 281 21.62 7.13 7.05
N TYR A 282 21.82 6.07 6.25
CA TYR A 282 21.71 6.09 4.81
C TYR A 282 20.96 4.90 4.20
N ALA A 283 20.52 3.94 5.01
CA ALA A 283 19.74 2.81 4.55
C ALA A 283 18.57 2.54 5.50
N VAL A 284 17.41 2.25 4.92
CA VAL A 284 16.18 1.87 5.64
C VAL A 284 15.51 0.72 4.93
N ALA A 285 14.72 -0.06 5.68
CA ALA A 285 13.94 -1.12 5.08
C ALA A 285 12.54 -1.21 5.71
N TYR A 286 11.60 -1.62 4.89
CA TYR A 286 10.28 -2.02 5.29
C TYR A 286 9.93 -3.33 4.60
N LEU A 287 10.04 -4.43 5.35
CA LEU A 287 9.92 -5.78 4.79
C LEU A 287 10.91 -5.98 3.62
N ASP A 288 10.37 -6.31 2.44
CA ASP A 288 11.15 -6.66 1.23
C ASP A 288 11.76 -5.43 0.53
N ASP A 289 11.29 -4.22 0.86
CA ASP A 289 11.68 -2.97 0.22
C ASP A 289 12.84 -2.31 0.98
N VAL A 290 14.05 -2.43 0.49
CA VAL A 290 15.26 -1.78 1.04
C VAL A 290 15.52 -0.50 0.25
N ALA A 291 15.63 0.63 0.92
CA ALA A 291 15.95 1.91 0.31
C ALA A 291 17.26 2.48 0.84
N ILE A 292 18.14 2.94 -0.06
CA ILE A 292 19.43 3.58 0.21
C ILE A 292 19.32 5.03 -0.28
N PHE A 293 19.82 5.98 0.51
CA PHE A 293 19.68 7.39 0.21
C PHE A 293 20.93 8.18 0.59
N SER A 294 21.24 9.22 -0.17
CA SER A 294 22.44 10.03 0.01
C SER A 294 22.28 11.40 -0.64
N ASP A 295 23.07 12.38 -0.19
CA ASP A 295 23.08 13.72 -0.77
C ASP A 295 24.07 13.84 -1.94
N TYR A 296 25.16 13.06 -1.93
CA TYR A 296 26.18 13.07 -2.98
C TYR A 296 26.31 11.70 -3.63
N TRP A 297 26.67 11.69 -4.92
CA TRP A 297 26.80 10.45 -5.70
C TRP A 297 27.95 9.54 -5.21
N ALA A 298 29.08 10.11 -4.83
CA ALA A 298 30.20 9.34 -4.32
C ALA A 298 29.84 8.54 -3.08
N ASP A 299 29.19 9.20 -2.10
CA ASP A 299 28.70 8.57 -0.88
C ASP A 299 27.64 7.51 -1.21
N HIS A 300 26.80 7.80 -2.23
CA HIS A 300 25.74 6.87 -2.63
C HIS A 300 26.27 5.54 -3.16
N LEU A 301 27.37 5.57 -3.92
CA LEU A 301 28.07 4.35 -4.39
C LEU A 301 28.65 3.56 -3.21
N GLU A 302 29.29 4.24 -2.25
CA GLU A 302 29.81 3.59 -1.04
C GLU A 302 28.70 2.96 -0.20
N HIS A 303 27.59 3.68 -0.01
CA HIS A 303 26.41 3.18 0.71
C HIS A 303 25.78 1.97 0.02
N LEU A 304 25.63 2.02 -1.32
CA LEU A 304 25.18 0.88 -2.12
C LEU A 304 26.09 -0.32 -1.96
N GLN A 305 27.41 -0.10 -2.04
CA GLN A 305 28.40 -1.16 -1.87
C GLN A 305 28.25 -1.86 -0.52
N LYS A 306 28.18 -1.10 0.58
CA LYS A 306 28.02 -1.64 1.94
C LYS A 306 26.72 -2.46 2.08
N VAL A 307 25.62 -1.97 1.52
CA VAL A 307 24.33 -2.69 1.58
C VAL A 307 24.39 -3.97 0.74
N LEU A 308 24.92 -3.92 -0.49
CA LEU A 308 25.06 -5.11 -1.34
C LEU A 308 26.00 -6.16 -0.73
N GLU A 309 27.06 -5.73 -0.06
CA GLU A 309 27.93 -6.63 0.68
C GLU A 309 27.20 -7.37 1.81
N ARG A 310 26.43 -6.65 2.62
CA ARG A 310 25.60 -7.25 3.67
C ARG A 310 24.55 -8.22 3.13
N ILE A 311 23.92 -7.89 1.99
CA ILE A 311 22.96 -8.76 1.29
C ILE A 311 23.66 -10.04 0.85
N ARG A 312 24.83 -9.93 0.21
CA ARG A 312 25.65 -11.08 -0.23
C ARG A 312 26.07 -11.96 0.93
N GLU A 313 26.62 -11.38 2.00
CA GLU A 313 27.06 -12.09 3.21
C GLU A 313 25.89 -12.79 3.94
N ALA A 314 24.68 -12.28 3.82
CA ALA A 314 23.50 -12.92 4.38
C ALA A 314 22.92 -14.03 3.49
N GLY A 315 23.52 -14.31 2.33
CA GLY A 315 23.00 -15.26 1.36
C GLY A 315 21.69 -14.82 0.69
N LEU A 316 21.38 -13.52 0.74
CA LEU A 316 20.17 -12.96 0.17
C LEU A 316 20.38 -12.51 -1.29
N THR A 317 19.30 -12.46 -2.06
CA THR A 317 19.30 -12.01 -3.45
C THR A 317 18.27 -10.92 -3.71
N VAL A 318 18.58 -10.02 -4.66
CA VAL A 318 17.72 -8.93 -5.11
C VAL A 318 17.27 -9.17 -6.55
N LYS A 319 16.07 -8.72 -6.89
CA LYS A 319 15.49 -8.86 -8.22
C LYS A 319 15.86 -7.66 -9.09
N ALA A 320 16.87 -7.82 -9.96
CA ALA A 320 17.42 -6.76 -10.80
C ALA A 320 16.35 -5.90 -11.51
N LYS A 321 15.38 -6.51 -12.17
CA LYS A 321 14.26 -5.83 -12.90
C LYS A 321 13.44 -4.86 -12.05
N LYS A 322 13.40 -5.06 -10.74
CA LYS A 322 12.64 -4.24 -9.82
C LYS A 322 13.50 -3.23 -9.06
N CYS A 323 14.82 -3.38 -9.10
CA CYS A 323 15.74 -2.42 -8.50
C CYS A 323 15.71 -1.10 -9.28
N GLN A 324 15.71 0.00 -8.57
CA GLN A 324 15.73 1.36 -9.09
C GLN A 324 16.94 2.07 -8.47
N ILE A 325 17.83 2.62 -9.28
CA ILE A 325 19.13 3.12 -8.79
C ILE A 325 19.33 4.60 -9.16
N GLY A 326 19.78 5.36 -8.17
CA GLY A 326 20.20 6.74 -8.32
C GLY A 326 19.09 7.69 -8.77
N LEU A 327 17.86 7.41 -8.37
CA LEU A 327 16.70 8.26 -8.67
C LEU A 327 16.68 9.48 -7.75
N ASN A 328 16.26 10.62 -8.28
CA ASN A 328 15.99 11.81 -7.48
C ASN A 328 14.64 11.72 -6.76
N ARG A 329 13.71 10.93 -7.32
CA ARG A 329 12.40 10.62 -6.73
C ARG A 329 12.08 9.15 -6.95
N VAL A 330 11.62 8.48 -5.91
CA VAL A 330 11.30 7.04 -5.93
C VAL A 330 9.87 6.80 -5.46
N THR A 331 9.26 5.74 -5.99
CA THR A 331 8.03 5.20 -5.41
C THR A 331 8.39 4.29 -4.25
N TYR A 332 8.05 4.70 -3.03
CA TYR A 332 8.30 3.93 -1.82
C TYR A 332 7.05 3.92 -0.93
N LEU A 333 6.65 2.74 -0.46
CA LEU A 333 5.45 2.54 0.38
C LEU A 333 4.22 3.31 -0.12
N GLY A 334 3.94 3.26 -1.44
CA GLY A 334 2.78 3.91 -2.03
C GLY A 334 2.81 5.45 -2.10
N HIS A 335 3.96 6.05 -1.89
CA HIS A 335 4.21 7.48 -2.03
C HIS A 335 5.31 7.74 -3.08
N GLN A 336 5.31 8.95 -3.62
CA GLN A 336 6.41 9.48 -4.43
C GLN A 336 7.27 10.34 -3.52
N VAL A 337 8.55 10.00 -3.35
CA VAL A 337 9.44 10.58 -2.33
C VAL A 337 10.75 11.02 -2.96
N GLY A 338 11.26 12.19 -2.57
CA GLY A 338 12.56 12.72 -2.99
C GLY A 338 12.52 14.21 -3.32
N GLN A 339 13.68 14.81 -3.49
CA GLN A 339 13.85 16.25 -3.80
C GLN A 339 13.16 17.16 -2.77
N GLY A 340 13.26 16.83 -1.51
CA GLY A 340 12.64 17.62 -0.43
C GLY A 340 11.12 17.46 -0.31
N THR A 341 10.50 16.54 -1.05
CA THR A 341 9.04 16.41 -1.14
C THR A 341 8.52 14.99 -0.96
N ILE A 342 7.29 14.89 -0.49
CA ILE A 342 6.53 13.64 -0.36
C ILE A 342 5.15 13.89 -0.95
N SER A 343 4.69 13.05 -1.87
CA SER A 343 3.35 13.14 -2.48
C SER A 343 2.69 11.77 -2.59
N PRO A 344 1.36 11.69 -2.73
CA PRO A 344 0.66 10.45 -2.99
C PRO A 344 1.10 9.84 -4.34
N LEU A 345 1.05 8.51 -4.44
CA LEU A 345 1.31 7.84 -5.72
C LEU A 345 0.16 8.09 -6.71
N GLN A 346 0.46 8.61 -7.90
CA GLN A 346 -0.54 8.99 -8.92
C GLN A 346 -1.51 7.86 -9.26
N ALA A 347 -1.02 6.63 -9.43
CA ALA A 347 -1.89 5.47 -9.70
C ALA A 347 -2.95 5.21 -8.59
N LYS A 348 -2.65 5.58 -7.34
CA LYS A 348 -3.60 5.49 -6.23
C LYS A 348 -4.59 6.64 -6.23
N VAL A 349 -4.13 7.83 -6.58
CA VAL A 349 -5.00 9.01 -6.78
C VAL A 349 -6.00 8.74 -7.91
N ASP A 350 -5.56 8.20 -9.03
CA ASP A 350 -6.42 7.81 -10.16
C ASP A 350 -7.46 6.75 -9.75
N ALA A 351 -7.06 5.79 -8.91
CA ALA A 351 -7.99 4.80 -8.37
C ALA A 351 -9.06 5.45 -7.47
N ILE A 352 -8.69 6.44 -6.66
CA ILE A 352 -9.63 7.23 -5.85
C ILE A 352 -10.57 8.02 -6.75
N GLN A 353 -10.05 8.65 -7.80
CA GLN A 353 -10.84 9.41 -8.78
C GLN A 353 -11.92 8.55 -9.43
N LYS A 354 -11.56 7.36 -9.87
CA LYS A 354 -12.46 6.41 -10.54
C LYS A 354 -13.37 5.64 -9.57
N TRP A 355 -13.24 5.85 -8.25
CA TRP A 355 -14.03 5.10 -7.27
C TRP A 355 -15.51 5.40 -7.40
N PRO A 356 -16.37 4.36 -7.56
CA PRO A 356 -17.82 4.56 -7.66
C PRO A 356 -18.43 4.96 -6.32
N VAL A 357 -19.59 5.57 -6.34
CA VAL A 357 -20.35 5.90 -5.14
C VAL A 357 -20.64 4.62 -4.33
N PRO A 358 -20.21 4.55 -3.06
CA PRO A 358 -20.42 3.35 -2.24
C PRO A 358 -21.90 3.06 -1.97
N LYS A 359 -22.30 1.79 -2.11
CA LYS A 359 -23.66 1.31 -1.86
C LYS A 359 -23.76 0.47 -0.57
N SER A 360 -22.64 0.08 0.00
CA SER A 360 -22.60 -0.75 1.21
C SER A 360 -21.58 -0.20 2.22
N LYS A 361 -21.79 -0.51 3.49
CA LYS A 361 -20.90 -0.17 4.60
C LYS A 361 -19.45 -0.61 4.34
N LYS A 362 -19.27 -1.82 3.79
CA LYS A 362 -17.94 -2.35 3.43
C LYS A 362 -17.26 -1.51 2.34
N GLN A 363 -18.02 -1.03 1.33
CA GLN A 363 -17.47 -0.17 0.29
C GLN A 363 -17.08 1.21 0.84
N VAL A 364 -17.87 1.78 1.77
CA VAL A 364 -17.50 3.02 2.47
C VAL A 364 -16.22 2.82 3.28
N GLN A 365 -16.11 1.72 4.03
CA GLN A 365 -14.90 1.39 4.78
C GLN A 365 -13.68 1.24 3.88
N SER A 366 -13.83 0.59 2.72
CA SER A 366 -12.74 0.44 1.74
C SER A 366 -12.29 1.78 1.17
N PHE A 367 -13.24 2.67 0.81
CA PHE A 367 -12.93 4.02 0.36
C PHE A 367 -12.21 4.85 1.45
N LEU A 368 -12.75 4.86 2.67
CA LEU A 368 -12.15 5.55 3.81
C LEU A 368 -10.78 4.96 4.19
N GLY A 369 -10.57 3.67 4.02
CA GLY A 369 -9.28 3.03 4.22
C GLY A 369 -8.23 3.56 3.24
N LEU A 370 -8.57 3.66 1.96
CA LEU A 370 -7.66 4.19 0.94
C LEU A 370 -7.44 5.70 1.08
N ALA A 371 -8.51 6.49 1.25
CA ALA A 371 -8.40 7.94 1.45
C ALA A 371 -7.70 8.28 2.79
N GLY A 372 -7.95 7.49 3.84
CA GLY A 372 -7.35 7.64 5.16
C GLY A 372 -5.85 7.33 5.19
N TYR A 373 -5.34 6.53 4.25
CA TYR A 373 -3.91 6.30 4.09
C TYR A 373 -3.18 7.60 3.74
N TYR A 374 -3.82 8.47 2.94
CA TYR A 374 -3.30 9.78 2.53
C TYR A 374 -3.83 10.95 3.37
N ARG A 375 -4.38 10.70 4.56
CA ARG A 375 -4.99 11.75 5.40
C ARG A 375 -4.03 12.88 5.77
N ARG A 376 -2.72 12.60 5.84
CA ARG A 376 -1.68 13.60 6.14
C ARG A 376 -1.54 14.68 5.05
N PHE A 377 -2.07 14.43 3.85
CA PHE A 377 -2.08 15.34 2.71
C PHE A 377 -3.38 16.14 2.61
N VAL A 378 -4.39 15.78 3.40
CA VAL A 378 -5.73 16.36 3.29
C VAL A 378 -6.00 17.25 4.50
N PRO A 379 -6.07 18.57 4.31
CA PRO A 379 -6.54 19.48 5.34
C PRO A 379 -7.92 19.02 5.85
N HIS A 380 -8.18 19.08 7.14
CA HIS A 380 -9.48 18.71 7.78
C HIS A 380 -10.01 17.32 7.44
N TYR A 381 -9.17 16.38 7.10
CA TYR A 381 -9.60 15.03 6.71
C TYR A 381 -10.73 14.50 7.61
N SER A 382 -10.59 14.61 8.93
CA SER A 382 -11.57 14.04 9.86
C SER A 382 -12.93 14.74 9.85
N GLN A 383 -12.97 16.03 9.56
CA GLN A 383 -14.21 16.80 9.43
C GLN A 383 -14.90 16.49 8.10
N ILE A 384 -14.15 16.51 7.00
CA ILE A 384 -14.65 16.17 5.67
C ILE A 384 -15.16 14.71 5.64
N ALA A 385 -14.42 13.77 6.22
CA ALA A 385 -14.76 12.35 6.25
C ALA A 385 -15.88 12.02 7.25
N ALA A 386 -16.27 12.94 8.16
CA ALA A 386 -17.22 12.67 9.23
C ALA A 386 -18.56 12.08 8.74
N PRO A 387 -19.25 12.62 7.70
CA PRO A 387 -20.49 12.05 7.20
C PRO A 387 -20.35 10.61 6.70
N LEU A 388 -19.21 10.29 6.07
CA LEU A 388 -18.91 8.94 5.57
C LEU A 388 -18.55 7.99 6.72
N THR A 389 -17.79 8.47 7.70
CA THR A 389 -17.43 7.70 8.90
C THR A 389 -18.67 7.33 9.72
N ASP A 390 -19.64 8.23 9.81
CA ASP A 390 -20.90 7.98 10.52
C ASP A 390 -21.70 6.82 9.90
N LEU A 391 -21.61 6.59 8.59
CA LEU A 391 -22.22 5.44 7.91
C LEU A 391 -21.57 4.10 8.30
N THR A 392 -20.35 4.11 8.86
CA THR A 392 -19.64 2.88 9.22
C THR A 392 -19.86 2.43 10.66
N LYS A 393 -20.58 3.19 11.49
CA LYS A 393 -20.87 2.88 12.90
C LYS A 393 -21.60 1.53 13.04
N ASN A 394 -21.37 0.84 14.16
CA ASN A 394 -21.92 -0.52 14.40
C ASN A 394 -23.43 -0.63 14.26
N LYS A 395 -24.17 0.42 14.66
CA LYS A 395 -25.65 0.46 14.61
C LYS A 395 -26.22 0.79 13.22
N GLN A 396 -25.40 1.14 12.24
CA GLN A 396 -25.85 1.48 10.89
C GLN A 396 -26.08 0.22 10.03
N PRO A 397 -27.07 0.21 9.13
CA PRO A 397 -27.36 -0.92 8.25
C PRO A 397 -26.24 -1.16 7.23
N ASN A 398 -26.16 -2.39 6.68
CA ASN A 398 -25.17 -2.72 5.66
C ASN A 398 -25.39 -1.98 4.33
N ALA A 399 -26.65 -1.77 3.93
CA ALA A 399 -27.01 -0.88 2.83
C ALA A 399 -26.97 0.56 3.33
N VAL A 400 -26.13 1.40 2.73
CA VAL A 400 -25.95 2.78 3.21
C VAL A 400 -27.01 3.72 2.65
N GLN A 401 -27.55 4.58 3.49
CA GLN A 401 -28.37 5.71 3.07
C GLN A 401 -27.45 6.85 2.64
N TRP A 402 -27.25 6.96 1.33
CA TRP A 402 -26.36 7.97 0.76
C TRP A 402 -27.06 9.32 0.66
N THR A 403 -26.66 10.27 1.51
CA THR A 403 -27.20 11.61 1.58
C THR A 403 -26.37 12.60 0.75
N GLU A 404 -26.92 13.79 0.48
CA GLU A 404 -26.18 14.87 -0.17
C GLU A 404 -24.91 15.28 0.60
N LYS A 405 -24.98 15.28 1.95
CA LYS A 405 -23.80 15.51 2.80
C LYS A 405 -22.70 14.48 2.57
N CYS A 406 -23.08 13.20 2.40
CA CYS A 406 -22.12 12.14 2.07
C CYS A 406 -21.53 12.33 0.68
N GLN A 407 -22.35 12.75 -0.29
CA GLN A 407 -21.88 13.03 -1.65
C GLN A 407 -20.89 14.22 -1.69
N LYS A 408 -21.19 15.31 -0.97
CA LYS A 408 -20.28 16.46 -0.84
C LYS A 408 -18.95 16.04 -0.20
N ALA A 409 -18.99 15.30 0.90
CA ALA A 409 -17.80 14.77 1.58
C ALA A 409 -16.96 13.87 0.66
N PHE A 410 -17.60 12.96 -0.06
CA PHE A 410 -16.97 12.06 -1.01
C PHE A 410 -16.26 12.81 -2.15
N ASN A 411 -16.96 13.78 -2.77
CA ASN A 411 -16.41 14.62 -3.83
C ASN A 411 -15.27 15.51 -3.32
N LYS A 412 -15.39 16.08 -2.12
CA LYS A 412 -14.35 16.93 -1.51
C LYS A 412 -13.07 16.15 -1.27
N LEU A 413 -13.14 14.93 -0.70
CA LEU A 413 -11.96 14.08 -0.51
C LEU A 413 -11.29 13.73 -1.84
N LYS A 414 -12.07 13.37 -2.86
CA LYS A 414 -11.53 13.13 -4.21
C LYS A 414 -10.83 14.36 -4.76
N ALA A 415 -11.49 15.51 -4.76
CA ALA A 415 -10.95 16.76 -5.31
C ALA A 415 -9.63 17.16 -4.62
N THR A 416 -9.58 17.07 -3.29
CA THR A 416 -8.36 17.41 -2.53
C THR A 416 -7.20 16.49 -2.85
N LEU A 417 -7.43 15.17 -3.00
CA LEU A 417 -6.36 14.23 -3.35
C LEU A 417 -5.94 14.33 -4.82
N MET A 418 -6.84 14.81 -5.69
CA MET A 418 -6.56 15.05 -7.12
C MET A 418 -5.82 16.37 -7.38
N SER A 419 -5.81 17.30 -6.44
CA SER A 419 -5.09 18.58 -6.59
C SER A 419 -3.57 18.46 -6.46
N ASP A 420 -3.04 17.23 -6.53
CA ASP A 420 -1.63 16.88 -6.38
C ASP A 420 -1.01 17.45 -5.08
N PRO A 421 -1.54 17.06 -3.92
CA PRO A 421 -1.07 17.58 -2.65
C PRO A 421 0.36 17.14 -2.37
N VAL A 422 1.26 18.11 -2.22
CA VAL A 422 2.66 17.86 -1.93
C VAL A 422 2.97 18.35 -0.51
N LEU A 423 3.62 17.49 0.27
CA LEU A 423 4.19 17.83 1.57
C LEU A 423 5.70 17.98 1.44
N ARG A 424 6.24 18.90 2.24
CA ARG A 424 7.68 19.03 2.36
C ARG A 424 8.23 17.96 3.31
N ALA A 425 9.37 17.37 2.98
CA ALA A 425 10.13 16.56 3.95
C ALA A 425 10.69 17.47 5.06
N PRO A 426 10.54 17.09 6.35
CA PRO A 426 10.97 17.95 7.46
C PRO A 426 12.49 18.10 7.46
N ASP A 427 12.96 19.31 7.72
CA ASP A 427 14.37 19.63 7.93
C ASP A 427 14.58 19.98 9.41
N PHE A 428 15.17 19.08 10.17
CA PHE A 428 15.32 19.24 11.61
C PHE A 428 16.34 20.30 12.02
N ASP A 429 17.11 20.86 11.08
CA ASP A 429 18.04 21.97 11.34
C ASP A 429 17.39 23.34 11.22
N LYS A 430 16.14 23.40 10.75
CA LYS A 430 15.35 24.62 10.58
C LYS A 430 14.20 24.69 11.56
N PRO A 431 13.77 25.89 11.98
CA PRO A 431 12.63 26.05 12.86
C PRO A 431 11.32 25.62 12.20
N PHE A 432 10.42 25.07 13.00
CA PHE A 432 9.07 24.73 12.61
C PHE A 432 8.08 25.83 12.98
N LEU A 433 7.00 25.90 12.21
CA LEU A 433 5.81 26.67 12.50
C LEU A 433 4.62 25.73 12.66
N VAL A 434 3.97 25.76 13.81
CA VAL A 434 2.72 25.05 14.07
C VAL A 434 1.58 26.05 14.04
N THR A 435 0.56 25.80 13.24
CA THR A 435 -0.66 26.60 13.24
C THR A 435 -1.83 25.71 13.65
N THR A 436 -2.63 26.18 14.59
CA THR A 436 -3.77 25.44 15.14
C THR A 436 -5.06 26.23 15.01
N ASP A 437 -6.15 25.51 14.91
CA ASP A 437 -7.49 26.06 14.84
C ASP A 437 -8.54 25.05 15.34
N ALA A 438 -9.63 25.57 15.93
CA ALA A 438 -10.74 24.76 16.40
C ALA A 438 -12.08 25.24 15.85
N SER A 439 -12.93 24.29 15.50
CA SER A 439 -14.32 24.54 15.11
C SER A 439 -15.29 23.87 16.10
N GLU A 440 -16.58 24.06 15.88
CA GLU A 440 -17.60 23.37 16.68
C GLU A 440 -17.50 21.83 16.62
N ARG A 441 -16.97 21.28 15.52
CA ARG A 441 -17.00 19.84 15.22
C ARG A 441 -15.65 19.16 15.22
N GLY A 442 -14.57 19.93 15.19
CA GLY A 442 -13.25 19.35 15.11
C GLY A 442 -12.13 20.33 15.38
N VAL A 443 -10.95 19.79 15.60
CA VAL A 443 -9.71 20.53 15.72
C VAL A 443 -8.79 20.17 14.56
N GLY A 444 -8.03 21.15 14.09
CA GLY A 444 -7.07 21.04 13.03
C GLY A 444 -5.72 21.64 13.41
N ALA A 445 -4.66 21.14 12.80
CA ALA A 445 -3.35 21.75 12.88
C ALA A 445 -2.55 21.47 11.61
N VAL A 446 -1.60 22.34 11.32
CA VAL A 446 -0.62 22.12 10.27
C VAL A 446 0.77 22.41 10.81
N LEU A 447 1.70 21.51 10.56
CA LEU A 447 3.13 21.73 10.74
C LEU A 447 3.69 22.24 9.44
N MET A 448 4.36 23.37 9.49
CA MET A 448 4.95 24.03 8.33
C MET A 448 6.44 24.34 8.54
N GLN A 449 7.15 24.51 7.45
CA GLN A 449 8.55 24.90 7.45
C GLN A 449 8.87 25.79 6.24
N LYS A 450 9.77 26.76 6.39
CA LYS A 450 10.23 27.60 5.29
C LYS A 450 10.98 26.81 4.23
N GLY A 451 10.62 27.03 2.98
CA GLY A 451 11.30 26.52 1.80
C GLY A 451 12.54 27.33 1.42
N PRO A 452 13.25 26.92 0.34
CA PRO A 452 14.30 27.72 -0.28
C PRO A 452 13.77 29.05 -0.81
N ASP A 453 12.49 29.10 -1.19
CA ASP A 453 11.74 30.28 -1.63
C ASP A 453 11.31 31.21 -0.49
N GLN A 454 11.71 30.93 0.76
CA GLN A 454 11.33 31.62 1.98
C GLN A 454 9.83 31.57 2.34
N GLU A 455 9.04 30.82 1.56
CA GLU A 455 7.62 30.59 1.84
C GLU A 455 7.41 29.38 2.77
N PHE A 456 6.31 29.40 3.52
CA PHE A 456 5.95 28.28 4.40
C PHE A 456 5.24 27.18 3.63
N HIS A 457 5.81 25.99 3.66
CA HIS A 457 5.25 24.78 3.06
C HIS A 457 4.77 23.79 4.11
N PRO A 458 3.66 23.08 3.87
CA PRO A 458 3.17 22.08 4.81
C PRO A 458 4.08 20.86 4.85
N VAL A 459 4.33 20.37 6.07
CA VAL A 459 5.02 19.12 6.37
C VAL A 459 4.01 18.03 6.70
N VAL A 460 2.98 18.36 7.50
CA VAL A 460 1.89 17.44 7.82
C VAL A 460 0.63 18.18 8.22
N PHE A 461 -0.52 17.71 7.75
CA PHE A 461 -1.82 18.13 8.23
C PHE A 461 -2.35 17.17 9.29
N LEU A 462 -2.89 17.73 10.37
CA LEU A 462 -3.54 16.99 11.43
C LEU A 462 -5.01 17.42 11.55
N SER A 463 -5.86 16.46 11.86
CA SER A 463 -7.26 16.77 12.17
C SER A 463 -7.87 15.71 13.07
N LYS A 464 -8.78 16.14 13.97
CA LYS A 464 -9.54 15.25 14.85
C LYS A 464 -10.98 15.73 14.94
N LYS A 465 -11.93 14.81 14.73
CA LYS A 465 -13.35 15.06 15.01
C LYS A 465 -13.56 15.10 16.53
N LEU A 466 -14.26 16.11 17.03
CA LEU A 466 -14.65 16.20 18.42
C LEU A 466 -15.77 15.17 18.71
N SER A 467 -15.70 14.53 19.87
CA SER A 467 -16.80 13.73 20.40
C SER A 467 -17.97 14.66 20.84
N GLU A 468 -19.14 14.11 21.05
CA GLU A 468 -20.31 14.86 21.52
C GLU A 468 -20.03 15.63 22.82
N ARG A 469 -19.23 15.04 23.73
CA ARG A 469 -18.80 15.68 24.96
C ARG A 469 -17.82 16.84 24.71
N GLU A 470 -16.87 16.65 23.79
CA GLU A 470 -15.87 17.66 23.44
C GLU A 470 -16.49 18.81 22.64
N SER A 471 -17.53 18.55 21.85
CA SER A 471 -18.28 19.57 21.09
C SER A 471 -18.97 20.60 21.99
N ASN A 472 -19.28 20.22 23.23
CA ASN A 472 -19.93 21.10 24.21
C ASN A 472 -18.93 21.96 25.02
N TRP A 473 -17.65 21.87 24.75
CA TRP A 473 -16.64 22.72 25.38
C TRP A 473 -16.74 24.15 24.92
N SER A 474 -16.29 25.10 25.74
CA SER A 474 -16.18 26.50 25.34
C SER A 474 -15.19 26.67 24.19
N THR A 475 -15.29 27.77 23.45
CA THR A 475 -14.35 28.09 22.35
C THR A 475 -12.91 28.08 22.85
N THR A 476 -12.63 28.73 24.00
CA THR A 476 -11.30 28.73 24.60
C THR A 476 -10.79 27.32 24.92
N GLU A 477 -11.66 26.45 25.45
CA GLU A 477 -11.27 25.05 25.74
C GLU A 477 -10.99 24.26 24.45
N LYS A 478 -11.77 24.47 23.37
CA LYS A 478 -11.53 23.82 22.08
C LYS A 478 -10.22 24.27 21.45
N GLU A 479 -9.94 25.59 21.48
CA GLU A 479 -8.70 26.14 20.97
C GLU A 479 -7.47 25.66 21.77
N CYS A 480 -7.56 25.68 23.09
CA CYS A 480 -6.52 25.12 23.94
C CYS A 480 -6.29 23.62 23.65
N TYR A 481 -7.37 22.87 23.47
CA TYR A 481 -7.28 21.46 23.11
C TYR A 481 -6.67 21.24 21.73
N ALA A 482 -6.94 22.11 20.75
CA ALA A 482 -6.29 22.05 19.45
C ALA A 482 -4.76 22.12 19.56
N ILE A 483 -4.25 23.00 20.41
CA ILE A 483 -2.81 23.11 20.70
C ILE A 483 -2.29 21.83 21.37
N VAL A 484 -2.92 21.38 22.45
CA VAL A 484 -2.49 20.16 23.14
C VAL A 484 -2.48 18.96 22.20
N TYR A 485 -3.56 18.75 21.45
CA TYR A 485 -3.67 17.67 20.46
C TYR A 485 -2.58 17.77 19.39
N ALA A 486 -2.34 18.97 18.86
CA ALA A 486 -1.31 19.21 17.86
C ALA A 486 0.07 18.86 18.41
N LEU A 487 0.46 19.41 19.57
CA LEU A 487 1.79 19.21 20.13
C LEU A 487 2.04 17.76 20.58
N GLU A 488 1.03 17.07 21.11
CA GLU A 488 1.12 15.62 21.39
C GLU A 488 1.39 14.81 20.11
N LYS A 489 0.72 15.13 18.99
CA LYS A 489 0.90 14.44 17.71
C LYS A 489 2.17 14.83 16.98
N LEU A 490 2.59 16.08 17.13
CA LEU A 490 3.80 16.63 16.54
C LEU A 490 5.04 16.47 17.43
N ARG A 491 4.91 15.81 18.58
CA ARG A 491 6.03 15.62 19.52
C ARG A 491 7.32 15.12 18.83
N PRO A 492 7.29 14.17 17.88
CA PRO A 492 8.50 13.73 17.19
C PRO A 492 9.24 14.85 16.42
N TYR A 493 8.55 15.93 16.04
CA TYR A 493 9.13 17.03 15.28
C TYR A 493 9.59 18.20 16.16
N VAL A 494 8.81 18.51 17.22
CA VAL A 494 8.96 19.77 17.96
C VAL A 494 9.52 19.60 19.37
N TRP A 495 9.56 18.38 19.91
CA TRP A 495 10.08 18.14 21.25
C TRP A 495 11.60 18.36 21.33
N GLY A 496 12.03 19.10 22.37
CA GLY A 496 13.45 19.48 22.55
C GLY A 496 13.97 20.51 21.57
N ARG A 497 13.08 21.21 20.84
CA ARG A 497 13.41 22.23 19.86
C ARG A 497 12.53 23.44 20.06
N ARG A 498 13.08 24.63 19.82
CA ARG A 498 12.29 25.87 19.78
C ARG A 498 11.54 25.99 18.47
N PHE A 499 10.25 26.34 18.53
CA PHE A 499 9.38 26.52 17.37
C PHE A 499 8.38 27.65 17.58
N HIS A 500 7.68 28.06 16.52
CA HIS A 500 6.63 29.06 16.58
C HIS A 500 5.26 28.39 16.56
N LEU A 501 4.36 28.85 17.44
CA LEU A 501 2.97 28.42 17.49
C LEU A 501 2.07 29.60 17.12
N GLN A 502 1.25 29.45 16.09
CA GLN A 502 0.26 30.44 15.66
C GLN A 502 -1.15 29.95 15.99
N THR A 503 -1.93 30.87 16.58
CA THR A 503 -3.36 30.67 16.87
C THR A 503 -4.10 32.00 16.69
N ASP A 504 -5.37 31.95 16.33
CA ASP A 504 -6.22 33.14 16.22
C ASP A 504 -6.91 33.52 17.53
N HIS A 505 -6.76 32.72 18.59
CA HIS A 505 -7.35 32.97 19.89
C HIS A 505 -6.38 33.72 20.83
N ALA A 506 -6.50 35.05 20.90
CA ALA A 506 -5.61 35.93 21.68
C ALA A 506 -5.51 35.54 23.17
N ALA A 507 -6.58 34.98 23.74
CA ALA A 507 -6.60 34.56 25.15
C ALA A 507 -5.60 33.45 25.48
N LEU A 508 -5.03 32.75 24.50
CA LEU A 508 -4.07 31.66 24.73
C LEU A 508 -2.63 32.12 24.95
N LYS A 509 -2.36 33.43 24.77
CA LYS A 509 -1.03 34.03 25.11
C LYS A 509 -0.64 33.85 26.57
N TRP A 510 -1.63 33.75 27.47
CA TRP A 510 -1.42 33.54 28.91
C TRP A 510 -1.27 32.08 29.33
N LEU A 511 -1.30 31.15 28.41
CA LEU A 511 -1.30 29.68 28.71
C LEU A 511 -0.09 29.25 29.58
N HIS A 512 1.04 29.96 29.47
CA HIS A 512 2.23 29.76 30.30
C HIS A 512 2.12 30.32 31.74
N THR A 513 1.14 31.22 31.99
CA THR A 513 1.05 31.98 33.25
C THR A 513 -0.21 31.72 34.06
N VAL A 514 -0.94 30.65 33.71
CA VAL A 514 -2.27 30.34 34.29
C VAL A 514 -2.21 30.03 35.78
N LYS A 515 -2.83 30.90 36.57
CA LYS A 515 -3.26 30.65 37.96
C LYS A 515 -4.77 30.39 38.00
N GLU A 516 -5.33 29.63 37.12
CA GLU A 516 -6.78 29.50 36.98
C GLU A 516 -7.42 28.39 37.78
N THR A 517 -8.68 28.59 38.15
CA THR A 517 -9.57 27.67 38.86
C THR A 517 -10.05 26.49 37.98
N ASN A 518 -9.88 26.54 36.65
CA ASN A 518 -10.29 25.47 35.72
C ASN A 518 -9.24 24.35 35.70
N LYS A 519 -9.52 23.27 36.43
CA LYS A 519 -8.64 22.09 36.53
C LYS A 519 -8.27 21.47 35.20
N LYS A 520 -9.10 21.61 34.14
CA LYS A 520 -8.84 21.08 32.81
C LYS A 520 -7.77 21.91 32.09
N LEU A 521 -7.92 23.24 32.07
CA LEU A 521 -6.97 24.16 31.46
C LEU A 521 -5.61 24.11 32.19
N LEU A 522 -5.61 23.99 33.52
CA LEU A 522 -4.39 23.80 34.30
C LEU A 522 -3.64 22.53 33.90
N ARG A 523 -4.35 21.41 33.74
CA ARG A 523 -3.73 20.16 33.30
C ARG A 523 -3.15 20.26 31.90
N TRP A 524 -3.84 20.95 30.97
CA TRP A 524 -3.34 21.17 29.62
C TRP A 524 -2.14 22.13 29.62
N SER A 525 -2.16 23.19 30.40
CA SER A 525 -1.02 24.09 30.59
C SER A 525 0.23 23.35 31.10
N LEU A 526 0.08 22.43 32.06
CA LEU A 526 1.18 21.60 32.55
C LEU A 526 1.74 20.68 31.44
N ALA A 527 0.87 20.08 30.61
CA ALA A 527 1.30 19.25 29.49
C ALA A 527 2.07 20.04 28.40
N LEU A 528 1.80 21.33 28.28
CA LEU A 528 2.48 22.22 27.34
C LEU A 528 3.85 22.71 27.83
N GLN A 529 4.15 22.61 29.12
CA GLN A 529 5.46 22.99 29.69
C GLN A 529 6.62 22.12 29.20
N ASP A 530 6.32 20.93 28.66
CA ASP A 530 7.32 20.05 28.03
C ASP A 530 7.88 20.59 26.71
N PHE A 531 7.31 21.68 26.16
CA PHE A 531 7.63 22.23 24.84
C PHE A 531 8.15 23.66 24.94
N ASP A 532 9.16 23.99 24.10
CA ASP A 532 9.73 25.32 23.98
C ASP A 532 9.18 26.02 22.74
N PHE A 533 8.22 26.93 22.92
CA PHE A 533 7.58 27.63 21.82
C PHE A 533 7.19 29.07 22.15
N ASP A 534 7.20 29.93 21.11
CA ASP A 534 6.67 31.27 21.14
C ASP A 534 5.25 31.30 20.56
N ILE A 535 4.27 31.80 21.32
CA ILE A 535 2.90 31.96 20.84
C ILE A 535 2.77 33.30 20.10
N GLN A 536 2.38 33.25 18.85
CA GLN A 536 2.04 34.38 18.00
C GLN A 536 0.53 34.37 17.74
N HIS A 537 -0.11 35.46 18.08
CA HIS A 537 -1.50 35.67 17.68
C HIS A 537 -1.54 36.20 16.24
N ILE A 538 -2.30 35.52 15.39
CA ILE A 538 -2.61 35.97 14.03
C ILE A 538 -4.11 36.28 13.95
N SER A 539 -4.48 37.39 13.24
CA SER A 539 -5.90 37.65 13.01
C SER A 539 -6.53 36.50 12.18
N GLY A 540 -7.78 36.12 12.46
CA GLY A 540 -8.47 35.07 11.71
C GLY A 540 -8.45 35.33 10.19
N ALA A 541 -8.50 36.57 9.73
CA ALA A 541 -8.35 36.92 8.31
C ALA A 541 -6.95 36.63 7.73
N SER A 542 -5.91 36.63 8.56
CA SER A 542 -4.52 36.32 8.19
C SER A 542 -4.20 34.82 8.33
N ASN A 543 -4.99 34.10 9.10
CA ASN A 543 -4.89 32.65 9.32
C ASN A 543 -5.52 31.85 8.16
N LYS A 544 -5.37 32.36 6.92
CA LYS A 544 -6.01 31.76 5.72
C LYS A 544 -5.76 30.25 5.58
N VAL A 545 -4.60 29.77 6.01
CA VAL A 545 -4.27 28.35 5.95
C VAL A 545 -4.99 27.57 7.05
N ALA A 546 -5.01 28.07 8.29
CA ALA A 546 -5.69 27.38 9.38
C ALA A 546 -7.20 27.64 9.40
N ASP A 547 -7.67 28.82 8.99
CA ASP A 547 -9.10 29.15 8.86
C ASP A 547 -9.74 28.39 7.68
N ALA A 548 -9.04 28.29 6.54
CA ALA A 548 -9.40 27.31 5.51
C ALA A 548 -9.38 25.88 6.04
N LEU A 549 -8.68 25.65 7.14
CA LEU A 549 -8.56 24.36 7.85
C LEU A 549 -9.68 24.14 8.90
N SER A 550 -10.42 25.13 9.38
CA SER A 550 -11.47 24.97 10.40
C SER A 550 -12.87 25.16 9.87
N ARG A 551 -13.07 26.00 8.88
CA ARG A 551 -14.41 26.38 8.40
C ARG A 551 -14.80 25.57 7.16
N GLU A 552 -15.96 24.93 7.21
CA GLU A 552 -16.70 24.56 6.01
C GLU A 552 -17.21 25.85 5.36
N SER A 553 -16.54 26.36 4.34
CA SER A 553 -17.19 27.32 3.45
C SER A 553 -18.23 26.58 2.59
N PHE A 554 -19.42 26.38 3.13
CA PHE A 554 -20.59 26.21 2.31
C PHE A 554 -21.01 27.62 1.86
N PRO A 555 -21.10 27.94 0.58
CA PRO A 555 -21.84 29.12 0.16
C PRO A 555 -23.27 28.92 0.68
N GLU A 556 -23.72 29.80 1.56
CA GLU A 556 -25.14 29.93 1.86
C GLU A 556 -25.84 30.15 0.53
N SER A 557 -26.76 29.27 0.21
CA SER A 557 -27.71 29.49 -0.84
C SER A 557 -28.50 30.75 -0.50
N THR A 558 -28.13 31.86 -1.09
CA THR A 558 -29.04 33.01 -1.18
C THR A 558 -30.30 32.55 -1.87
N GLY A 559 -31.43 32.70 -1.17
CA GLY A 559 -32.81 32.33 -1.34
C GLY A 559 -33.44 32.34 -2.71
#